data_1b0c3d6c6aea1467a43154612e09b1a5
#
_entry.id   1b0c3d6c6aea1467a43154612e09b1a5
#
_cell.length_a   1.000
_cell.length_b   1.000
_cell.length_c   1.000
_cell.angle_alpha   90.00
_cell.angle_beta   90.00
_cell.angle_gamma   90.00
#
_symmetry.space_group_name_H-M   'P 1'
#
loop_
_entity.id
_entity.type
_entity.pdbx_description
1 polymer ?
#
loop_
_entity_poly.entity_id
_entity_poly.type
_entity_poly.pdbx_seq_one_letter_code
_entity_poly.pdbx_strand_id
1 'polypeptide(L)'
;MFNRICMYSASLLLLALSATAHSDDLAVNTMNPYDMVEAVAKNTFTRFHQDIDIINTDPDHLKLIVSDELMPYIDYKYASYKVMGIHLKSTTKDQRERFVKAFQGYLVSTYAQAFTEYTDQQVRFPPGKDFSGEKMVDVNVDLIEPGRPAIKLMFKVRRLKDGSWKAFDLVAEGVSLLASKSSEISNLIRQKGIDSVILELEQRNKGNISNKTNGAKL
;
A
#
# COMPACT_ATOMS: atom_id res chain seq x y z
N MET A 1 -44.01 -70.93 6.54
CA MET A 1 -42.61 -71.17 6.13
C MET A 1 -41.91 -69.82 5.96
N PHE A 2 -40.85 -69.68 6.68
CA PHE A 2 -40.08 -68.44 6.86
C PHE A 2 -39.28 -68.04 5.63
N ASN A 3 -39.20 -66.74 5.29
CA ASN A 3 -38.02 -66.21 4.64
C ASN A 3 -37.80 -64.78 5.06
N ARG A 4 -36.71 -64.60 5.82
CA ARG A 4 -36.16 -63.34 6.30
C ARG A 4 -35.33 -62.73 5.16
N ILE A 5 -35.65 -61.50 4.72
CA ILE A 5 -34.79 -60.71 3.84
C ILE A 5 -34.18 -59.63 4.65
N CYS A 6 -32.84 -59.73 4.86
CA CYS A 6 -32.01 -58.68 5.42
C CYS A 6 -31.85 -57.54 4.46
N MET A 7 -32.36 -56.35 4.81
CA MET A 7 -32.05 -55.10 4.13
C MET A 7 -30.75 -54.51 4.67
N TYR A 8 -29.70 -54.49 3.87
CA TYR A 8 -28.50 -53.72 4.13
C TYR A 8 -28.72 -52.28 3.66
N SER A 9 -28.86 -51.35 4.59
CA SER A 9 -28.82 -49.90 4.33
C SER A 9 -27.39 -49.47 4.21
N ALA A 10 -26.88 -49.24 3.02
CA ALA A 10 -25.60 -48.63 2.76
C ALA A 10 -25.75 -47.13 2.90
N SER A 11 -25.28 -46.59 4.04
CA SER A 11 -25.14 -45.14 4.26
C SER A 11 -23.99 -44.61 3.41
N LEU A 12 -24.29 -43.92 2.35
CA LEU A 12 -23.30 -43.21 1.54
C LEU A 12 -22.89 -41.91 2.27
N LEU A 13 -21.75 -41.91 2.92
CA LEU A 13 -21.17 -40.72 3.57
C LEU A 13 -20.53 -39.84 2.50
N LEU A 14 -21.24 -38.80 2.04
CA LEU A 14 -20.67 -37.77 1.17
C LEU A 14 -19.72 -36.90 2.03
N LEU A 15 -18.41 -37.17 1.94
CA LEU A 15 -17.40 -36.22 2.37
C LEU A 15 -17.38 -35.02 1.38
N ALA A 16 -18.02 -33.92 1.76
CA ALA A 16 -17.83 -32.65 1.08
C ALA A 16 -16.38 -32.17 1.40
N LEU A 17 -15.45 -32.39 0.46
CA LEU A 17 -14.16 -31.69 0.48
C LEU A 17 -14.48 -30.21 0.20
N SER A 18 -14.51 -29.41 1.26
CA SER A 18 -14.46 -27.97 1.15
C SER A 18 -13.05 -27.62 0.66
N ALA A 19 -12.89 -27.41 -0.63
CA ALA A 19 -11.72 -26.79 -1.20
C ALA A 19 -11.68 -25.36 -0.68
N THR A 20 -10.88 -25.11 0.36
CA THR A 20 -10.49 -23.75 0.72
C THR A 20 -9.66 -23.22 -0.44
N ALA A 21 -10.24 -22.31 -1.22
CA ALA A 21 -9.49 -21.53 -2.17
C ALA A 21 -8.48 -20.71 -1.36
N HIS A 22 -7.24 -21.20 -1.30
CA HIS A 22 -6.12 -20.37 -0.88
C HIS A 22 -5.89 -19.40 -2.03
N SER A 23 -6.07 -18.13 -1.77
CA SER A 23 -5.51 -17.11 -2.64
C SER A 23 -3.99 -17.30 -2.63
N ASP A 24 -3.39 -17.51 -3.80
CA ASP A 24 -1.95 -17.59 -3.99
C ASP A 24 -1.33 -16.20 -3.78
N ASP A 25 -1.34 -15.69 -2.55
CA ASP A 25 -0.53 -14.54 -2.19
C ASP A 25 0.94 -14.90 -2.32
N LEU A 26 1.67 -14.16 -3.14
CA LEU A 26 3.10 -14.36 -3.27
C LEU A 26 3.79 -14.07 -1.95
N ALA A 27 4.59 -15.01 -1.46
CA ALA A 27 5.43 -14.76 -0.31
C ALA A 27 6.39 -13.59 -0.58
N VAL A 28 6.30 -12.52 0.22
CA VAL A 28 7.10 -11.31 0.02
C VAL A 28 8.51 -11.50 0.55
N ASN A 29 9.50 -11.59 -0.34
CA ASN A 29 10.91 -11.65 0.00
C ASN A 29 11.45 -10.26 0.37
N THR A 30 11.38 -9.89 1.63
CA THR A 30 11.87 -8.59 2.11
C THR A 30 13.39 -8.44 2.13
N MET A 31 14.16 -9.51 1.85
CA MET A 31 15.63 -9.46 1.78
C MET A 31 16.15 -9.02 0.40
N ASN A 32 15.29 -8.99 -0.60
CA ASN A 32 15.58 -8.47 -1.93
C ASN A 32 14.64 -7.28 -2.23
N PRO A 33 15.17 -6.07 -2.49
CA PRO A 33 14.34 -4.88 -2.69
C PRO A 33 13.47 -4.95 -3.94
N TYR A 34 13.94 -5.61 -5.00
CA TYR A 34 13.21 -5.76 -6.26
C TYR A 34 12.08 -6.77 -6.13
N ASP A 35 12.37 -7.96 -5.57
CA ASP A 35 11.37 -9.00 -5.31
C ASP A 35 10.27 -8.48 -4.38
N MET A 36 10.66 -7.72 -3.34
CA MET A 36 9.73 -7.13 -2.40
C MET A 36 8.73 -6.20 -3.11
N VAL A 37 9.23 -5.23 -3.90
CA VAL A 37 8.36 -4.26 -4.58
C VAL A 37 7.46 -4.97 -5.60
N GLU A 38 7.99 -5.94 -6.34
CA GLU A 38 7.22 -6.71 -7.32
C GLU A 38 6.12 -7.55 -6.65
N ALA A 39 6.45 -8.31 -5.60
CA ALA A 39 5.49 -9.15 -4.89
C ALA A 39 4.38 -8.31 -4.22
N VAL A 40 4.76 -7.22 -3.55
CA VAL A 40 3.80 -6.29 -2.91
C VAL A 40 2.84 -5.71 -3.95
N ALA A 41 3.33 -5.26 -5.10
CA ALA A 41 2.47 -4.75 -6.16
C ALA A 41 1.53 -5.84 -6.70
N LYS A 42 2.03 -7.04 -6.97
CA LYS A 42 1.20 -8.16 -7.46
C LYS A 42 0.12 -8.55 -6.46
N ASN A 43 0.45 -8.70 -5.18
CA ASN A 43 -0.51 -9.04 -4.13
C ASN A 43 -1.59 -7.95 -4.01
N THR A 44 -1.18 -6.67 -4.02
CA THR A 44 -2.12 -5.54 -3.96
C THR A 44 -3.10 -5.55 -5.12
N PHE A 45 -2.62 -5.74 -6.36
CA PHE A 45 -3.51 -5.80 -7.53
C PHE A 45 -4.38 -7.06 -7.55
N THR A 46 -3.86 -8.21 -7.11
CA THR A 46 -4.66 -9.43 -6.93
C THR A 46 -5.80 -9.17 -5.96
N ARG A 47 -5.52 -8.54 -4.83
CA ARG A 47 -6.54 -8.19 -3.83
C ARG A 47 -7.57 -7.20 -4.37
N PHE A 48 -7.18 -6.23 -5.21
CA PHE A 48 -8.13 -5.32 -5.88
C PHE A 48 -9.12 -6.08 -6.76
N HIS A 49 -8.65 -7.04 -7.55
CA HIS A 49 -9.53 -7.83 -8.41
C HIS A 49 -10.46 -8.73 -7.60
N GLN A 50 -9.96 -9.32 -6.51
CA GLN A 50 -10.78 -10.17 -5.63
C GLN A 50 -11.89 -9.39 -4.94
N ASP A 51 -11.58 -8.17 -4.49
CA ASP A 51 -12.48 -7.33 -3.69
C ASP A 51 -13.23 -6.28 -4.53
N ILE A 52 -13.22 -6.39 -5.88
CA ILE A 52 -13.75 -5.34 -6.76
C ILE A 52 -15.23 -5.01 -6.51
N ASP A 53 -16.04 -6.00 -6.20
CA ASP A 53 -17.47 -5.78 -5.90
C ASP A 53 -17.68 -5.03 -4.58
N ILE A 54 -16.81 -5.29 -3.60
CA ILE A 54 -16.80 -4.56 -2.33
C ILE A 54 -16.36 -3.12 -2.56
N ILE A 55 -15.27 -2.91 -3.30
CA ILE A 55 -14.73 -1.59 -3.63
C ILE A 55 -15.75 -0.73 -4.38
N ASN A 56 -16.51 -1.32 -5.30
CA ASN A 56 -17.54 -0.61 -6.06
C ASN A 56 -18.70 -0.12 -5.19
N THR A 57 -19.01 -0.83 -4.11
CA THR A 57 -20.08 -0.45 -3.17
C THR A 57 -19.57 0.39 -2.00
N ASP A 58 -18.35 0.13 -1.54
CA ASP A 58 -17.68 0.84 -0.45
C ASP A 58 -16.21 1.13 -0.83
N PRO A 59 -15.91 2.29 -1.45
CA PRO A 59 -14.55 2.67 -1.79
C PRO A 59 -13.60 2.78 -0.58
N ASP A 60 -14.10 2.96 0.63
CA ASP A 60 -13.27 2.98 1.85
C ASP A 60 -12.59 1.63 2.12
N HIS A 61 -13.07 0.54 1.52
CA HIS A 61 -12.41 -0.77 1.53
C HIS A 61 -10.97 -0.71 0.97
N LEU A 62 -10.67 0.23 0.06
CA LEU A 62 -9.31 0.48 -0.40
C LEU A 62 -8.34 0.86 0.71
N LYS A 63 -8.79 1.50 1.78
CA LYS A 63 -7.94 1.81 2.95
C LYS A 63 -7.49 0.54 3.66
N LEU A 64 -8.37 -0.47 3.74
CA LEU A 64 -8.05 -1.77 4.32
C LEU A 64 -6.97 -2.46 3.47
N ILE A 65 -7.19 -2.54 2.16
CA ILE A 65 -6.21 -3.15 1.23
C ILE A 65 -4.84 -2.46 1.35
N VAL A 66 -4.81 -1.12 1.34
CA VAL A 66 -3.55 -0.38 1.52
C VAL A 66 -2.90 -0.67 2.86
N SER A 67 -3.69 -0.76 3.93
CA SER A 67 -3.17 -1.04 5.28
C SER A 67 -2.57 -2.42 5.39
N ASP A 68 -3.18 -3.42 4.75
CA ASP A 68 -2.78 -4.81 4.84
C ASP A 68 -1.65 -5.14 3.85
N GLU A 69 -1.76 -4.69 2.60
CA GLU A 69 -0.85 -5.10 1.52
C GLU A 69 0.36 -4.17 1.34
N LEU A 70 0.22 -2.86 1.61
CA LEU A 70 1.30 -1.90 1.36
C LEU A 70 2.01 -1.45 2.63
N MET A 71 1.27 -1.06 3.67
CA MET A 71 1.86 -0.42 4.85
C MET A 71 2.90 -1.26 5.59
N PRO A 72 2.84 -2.61 5.64
CA PRO A 72 3.90 -3.43 6.21
C PRO A 72 5.28 -3.24 5.56
N TYR A 73 5.30 -2.87 4.28
CA TYR A 73 6.51 -2.72 3.46
C TYR A 73 6.95 -1.26 3.28
N ILE A 74 6.27 -0.33 3.95
CA ILE A 74 6.62 1.10 3.95
C ILE A 74 7.25 1.47 5.31
N ASP A 75 8.44 2.10 5.28
CA ASP A 75 9.03 2.73 6.45
C ASP A 75 8.43 4.12 6.69
N TYR A 76 7.14 4.13 7.03
CA TYR A 76 6.40 5.36 7.27
C TYR A 76 6.97 6.19 8.43
N LYS A 77 7.64 5.55 9.39
CA LYS A 77 8.30 6.26 10.50
C LYS A 77 9.49 7.06 10.00
N TYR A 78 10.34 6.45 9.17
CA TYR A 78 11.46 7.15 8.54
C TYR A 78 10.96 8.26 7.61
N ALA A 79 9.96 7.97 6.77
CA ALA A 79 9.32 8.95 5.89
C ALA A 79 8.74 10.13 6.69
N SER A 80 8.04 9.90 7.80
CA SER A 80 7.53 10.93 8.69
C SER A 80 8.62 11.86 9.21
N TYR A 81 9.75 11.29 9.64
CA TYR A 81 10.88 12.09 10.15
C TYR A 81 11.53 12.91 9.03
N LYS A 82 11.60 12.36 7.81
CA LYS A 82 12.07 13.11 6.64
C LYS A 82 11.13 14.28 6.31
N VAL A 83 9.81 14.06 6.39
CA VAL A 83 8.80 15.08 6.15
C VAL A 83 8.86 16.20 7.20
N MET A 84 9.05 15.87 8.48
CA MET A 84 9.26 16.86 9.54
C MET A 84 10.53 17.68 9.34
N GLY A 85 11.56 17.06 8.73
CA GLY A 85 12.80 17.74 8.34
C GLY A 85 13.46 18.52 9.47
N ILE A 86 13.67 19.82 9.26
CA ILE A 86 14.31 20.72 10.24
C ILE A 86 13.51 20.86 11.54
N HIS A 87 12.19 20.65 11.49
CA HIS A 87 11.32 20.79 12.66
C HIS A 87 11.41 19.60 13.63
N LEU A 88 11.96 18.46 13.20
CA LEU A 88 12.08 17.25 14.02
C LEU A 88 12.79 17.51 15.36
N LYS A 89 13.83 18.35 15.36
CA LYS A 89 14.63 18.66 16.57
C LYS A 89 13.88 19.51 17.59
N SER A 90 12.94 20.34 17.15
CA SER A 90 12.15 21.25 17.99
C SER A 90 10.85 20.62 18.52
N THR A 91 10.52 19.38 18.11
CA THR A 91 9.32 18.68 18.56
C THR A 91 9.58 17.81 19.77
N THR A 92 8.60 17.65 20.65
CA THR A 92 8.62 16.71 21.75
C THR A 92 8.50 15.25 21.28
N LYS A 93 8.76 14.30 22.16
CA LYS A 93 8.58 12.87 21.86
C LYS A 93 7.12 12.56 21.50
N ASP A 94 6.19 13.08 22.30
CA ASP A 94 4.74 12.93 22.07
C ASP A 94 4.31 13.48 20.70
N GLN A 95 4.72 14.70 20.36
CA GLN A 95 4.42 15.28 19.05
C GLN A 95 4.96 14.43 17.90
N ARG A 96 6.16 13.87 18.02
CA ARG A 96 6.72 12.98 17.00
C ARG A 96 5.91 11.69 16.85
N GLU A 97 5.51 11.07 17.96
CA GLU A 97 4.71 9.85 17.95
C GLU A 97 3.32 10.10 17.34
N ARG A 98 2.66 11.18 17.74
CA ARG A 98 1.37 11.60 17.17
C ARG A 98 1.49 11.92 15.68
N PHE A 99 2.53 12.65 15.28
CA PHE A 99 2.77 12.96 13.86
C PHE A 99 2.99 11.70 13.04
N VAL A 100 3.80 10.75 13.51
CA VAL A 100 4.04 9.47 12.83
C VAL A 100 2.73 8.72 12.60
N LYS A 101 1.86 8.64 13.63
CA LYS A 101 0.55 7.97 13.51
C LYS A 101 -0.39 8.70 12.55
N ALA A 102 -0.47 10.02 12.64
CA ALA A 102 -1.29 10.83 11.74
C ALA A 102 -0.79 10.75 10.29
N PHE A 103 0.53 10.76 10.08
CA PHE A 103 1.12 10.62 8.75
C PHE A 103 0.95 9.20 8.16
N GLN A 104 0.99 8.15 8.98
CA GLN A 104 0.65 6.80 8.54
C GLN A 104 -0.78 6.74 7.98
N GLY A 105 -1.76 7.27 8.71
CA GLY A 105 -3.14 7.33 8.23
C GLY A 105 -3.29 8.19 6.97
N TYR A 106 -2.53 9.30 6.89
CA TYR A 106 -2.47 10.12 5.68
C TYR A 106 -1.97 9.33 4.46
N LEU A 107 -0.92 8.52 4.61
CA LEU A 107 -0.43 7.66 3.53
C LEU A 107 -1.48 6.64 3.10
N VAL A 108 -2.15 5.99 4.07
CA VAL A 108 -3.24 5.04 3.78
C VAL A 108 -4.34 5.71 2.96
N SER A 109 -4.85 6.86 3.39
CA SER A 109 -5.92 7.56 2.68
C SER A 109 -5.47 8.08 1.31
N THR A 110 -4.22 8.55 1.20
CA THR A 110 -3.67 9.08 -0.06
C THR A 110 -3.49 7.96 -1.10
N TYR A 111 -2.94 6.82 -0.70
CA TYR A 111 -2.79 5.68 -1.60
C TYR A 111 -4.15 5.06 -1.96
N ALA A 112 -5.05 4.91 -0.99
CA ALA A 112 -6.41 4.44 -1.26
C ALA A 112 -7.13 5.35 -2.29
N GLN A 113 -7.02 6.68 -2.15
CA GLN A 113 -7.58 7.61 -3.11
C GLN A 113 -6.90 7.50 -4.49
N ALA A 114 -5.58 7.30 -4.55
CA ALA A 114 -4.87 7.10 -5.81
C ALA A 114 -5.33 5.82 -6.54
N PHE A 115 -5.65 4.77 -5.79
CA PHE A 115 -6.12 3.51 -6.37
C PHE A 115 -7.53 3.55 -6.94
N THR A 116 -8.34 4.55 -6.61
CA THR A 116 -9.63 4.78 -7.32
C THR A 116 -9.44 5.13 -8.81
N GLU A 117 -8.24 5.55 -9.21
CA GLU A 117 -7.88 5.85 -10.60
C GLU A 117 -7.38 4.60 -11.36
N TYR A 118 -7.18 3.49 -10.64
CA TYR A 118 -6.72 2.24 -11.26
C TYR A 118 -7.87 1.59 -12.04
N THR A 119 -7.60 1.29 -13.31
CA THR A 119 -8.60 0.65 -14.18
C THR A 119 -8.15 -0.70 -14.73
N ASP A 120 -6.96 -0.87 -15.22
CA ASP A 120 -6.38 -2.13 -15.71
C ASP A 120 -4.97 -1.90 -16.26
N GLN A 121 -4.26 -0.93 -15.70
CA GLN A 121 -2.90 -0.65 -16.10
C GLN A 121 -2.00 -1.85 -15.84
N GLN A 122 -1.17 -2.17 -16.81
CA GLN A 122 -0.15 -3.20 -16.66
C GLN A 122 1.07 -2.63 -15.94
N VAL A 123 1.60 -3.40 -15.00
CA VAL A 123 2.81 -3.03 -14.27
C VAL A 123 3.98 -3.85 -14.78
N ARG A 124 5.04 -3.17 -15.23
CA ARG A 124 6.27 -3.80 -15.69
C ARG A 124 7.40 -3.48 -14.73
N PHE A 125 8.12 -4.52 -14.33
CA PHE A 125 9.30 -4.44 -13.48
C PHE A 125 10.55 -4.64 -14.33
N PRO A 126 11.37 -3.60 -14.54
CA PRO A 126 12.69 -3.75 -15.15
C PRO A 126 13.59 -4.69 -14.32
N PRO A 127 14.55 -5.39 -14.92
CA PRO A 127 15.48 -6.26 -14.21
C PRO A 127 16.17 -5.52 -13.06
N GLY A 128 16.24 -6.18 -11.90
CA GLY A 128 16.97 -5.67 -10.73
C GLY A 128 18.47 -5.51 -11.03
N LYS A 129 19.10 -4.61 -10.28
CA LYS A 129 20.56 -4.40 -10.31
C LYS A 129 21.19 -5.06 -9.09
N ASP A 130 22.52 -5.22 -9.10
CA ASP A 130 23.25 -5.61 -7.91
C ASP A 130 23.04 -4.55 -6.81
N PHE A 131 22.67 -5.02 -5.63
CA PHE A 131 22.43 -4.19 -4.44
C PHE A 131 23.32 -4.61 -3.27
N SER A 132 24.35 -5.42 -3.53
CA SER A 132 25.31 -5.87 -2.53
C SER A 132 26.01 -4.67 -1.90
N GLY A 133 25.97 -4.57 -0.55
CA GLY A 133 26.58 -3.46 0.18
C GLY A 133 25.76 -2.16 0.21
N GLU A 134 24.72 -2.03 -0.62
CA GLU A 134 23.89 -0.83 -0.67
C GLU A 134 23.00 -0.68 0.57
N LYS A 135 22.82 0.55 1.02
CA LYS A 135 21.90 0.93 2.11
C LYS A 135 20.58 1.47 1.58
N MET A 136 20.57 1.96 0.36
CA MET A 136 19.40 2.50 -0.34
C MET A 136 19.48 2.07 -1.81
N VAL A 137 18.32 1.73 -2.38
CA VAL A 137 18.19 1.30 -3.77
C VAL A 137 16.96 1.96 -4.37
N ASP A 138 17.05 2.32 -5.65
CA ASP A 138 15.93 2.80 -6.45
C ASP A 138 15.37 1.65 -7.27
N VAL A 139 14.12 1.27 -7.01
CA VAL A 139 13.39 0.24 -7.74
C VAL A 139 12.46 0.89 -8.74
N ASN A 140 12.78 0.76 -10.02
CA ASN A 140 11.99 1.33 -11.12
C ASN A 140 10.80 0.43 -11.45
N VAL A 141 9.68 1.05 -11.76
CA VAL A 141 8.43 0.39 -12.16
C VAL A 141 7.80 1.23 -13.27
N ASP A 142 7.37 0.57 -14.34
CA ASP A 142 6.63 1.22 -15.43
C ASP A 142 5.16 0.87 -15.32
N LEU A 143 4.31 1.87 -15.21
CA LEU A 143 2.86 1.71 -15.30
C LEU A 143 2.43 1.96 -16.74
N ILE A 144 1.90 0.94 -17.39
CA ILE A 144 1.57 0.93 -18.81
C ILE A 144 0.06 1.01 -18.99
N GLU A 145 -0.38 2.02 -19.73
CA GLU A 145 -1.77 2.18 -20.16
C GLU A 145 -1.81 2.12 -21.69
N PRO A 146 -2.71 1.30 -22.28
CA PRO A 146 -2.81 1.22 -23.74
C PRO A 146 -3.07 2.60 -24.38
N GLY A 147 -2.27 2.94 -25.39
CA GLY A 147 -2.41 4.20 -26.13
C GLY A 147 -1.80 5.43 -25.44
N ARG A 148 -1.14 5.28 -24.31
CA ARG A 148 -0.44 6.37 -23.58
C ARG A 148 1.03 6.02 -23.31
N PRO A 149 1.91 7.02 -23.17
CA PRO A 149 3.25 6.79 -22.67
C PRO A 149 3.23 6.13 -21.29
N ALA A 150 4.16 5.19 -21.03
CA ALA A 150 4.28 4.57 -19.71
C ALA A 150 4.63 5.61 -18.65
N ILE A 151 3.93 5.58 -17.53
CA ILE A 151 4.23 6.41 -16.36
C ILE A 151 5.42 5.80 -15.63
N LYS A 152 6.48 6.58 -15.41
CA LYS A 152 7.69 6.15 -14.73
C LYS A 152 7.55 6.35 -13.23
N LEU A 153 7.54 5.24 -12.50
CA LEU A 153 7.55 5.21 -11.05
C LEU A 153 8.90 4.70 -10.55
N MET A 154 9.39 5.23 -9.44
CA MET A 154 10.62 4.78 -8.80
C MET A 154 10.40 4.75 -7.29
N PHE A 155 10.45 3.57 -6.71
CA PHE A 155 10.38 3.40 -5.26
C PHE A 155 11.79 3.52 -4.67
N LYS A 156 11.97 4.47 -3.75
CA LYS A 156 13.19 4.53 -2.95
C LYS A 156 13.04 3.61 -1.75
N VAL A 157 13.88 2.60 -1.70
CA VAL A 157 13.86 1.60 -0.63
C VAL A 157 15.14 1.68 0.19
N ARG A 158 15.04 1.37 1.49
CA ARG A 158 16.19 1.37 2.39
C ARG A 158 16.32 0.03 3.11
N ARG A 159 17.58 -0.35 3.39
CA ARG A 159 17.88 -1.54 4.19
C ARG A 159 17.74 -1.21 5.66
N LEU A 160 17.01 -2.05 6.39
CA LEU A 160 16.86 -1.98 7.83
C LEU A 160 18.02 -2.69 8.54
N LYS A 161 18.06 -2.61 9.89
CA LYS A 161 19.12 -3.22 10.69
C LYS A 161 19.13 -4.74 10.64
N ASP A 162 17.98 -5.37 10.43
CA ASP A 162 17.79 -6.81 10.27
C ASP A 162 18.09 -7.32 8.86
N GLY A 163 18.49 -6.42 7.95
CA GLY A 163 18.80 -6.72 6.56
C GLY A 163 17.60 -6.62 5.61
N SER A 164 16.37 -6.55 6.13
CA SER A 164 15.17 -6.40 5.31
C SER A 164 15.10 -5.01 4.66
N TRP A 165 14.29 -4.88 3.62
CA TRP A 165 14.07 -3.63 2.90
C TRP A 165 12.68 -3.09 3.11
N LYS A 166 12.55 -1.76 3.14
CA LYS A 166 11.26 -1.07 3.11
C LYS A 166 11.32 0.16 2.22
N ALA A 167 10.22 0.44 1.52
CA ALA A 167 10.06 1.67 0.76
C ALA A 167 9.83 2.87 1.70
N PHE A 168 10.33 4.05 1.31
CA PHE A 168 10.11 5.27 2.08
C PHE A 168 9.75 6.48 1.23
N ASP A 169 9.92 6.41 -0.09
CA ASP A 169 9.55 7.47 -1.03
C ASP A 169 9.10 6.84 -2.35
N LEU A 170 8.19 7.54 -3.03
CA LEU A 170 7.78 7.26 -4.39
C LEU A 170 8.08 8.50 -5.24
N VAL A 171 8.84 8.30 -6.30
CA VAL A 171 9.10 9.30 -7.33
C VAL A 171 8.25 8.97 -8.54
N ALA A 172 7.35 9.85 -8.93
CA ALA A 172 6.50 9.72 -10.10
C ALA A 172 6.91 10.79 -11.13
N GLU A 173 7.23 10.37 -12.37
CA GLU A 173 7.67 11.27 -13.44
C GLU A 173 8.80 12.24 -12.99
N GLY A 174 9.74 11.74 -12.18
CA GLY A 174 10.86 12.51 -11.66
C GLY A 174 10.56 13.38 -10.43
N VAL A 175 9.31 13.42 -9.95
CA VAL A 175 8.89 14.21 -8.79
C VAL A 175 8.79 13.31 -7.55
N SER A 176 9.61 13.57 -6.52
CA SER A 176 9.52 12.88 -5.23
C SER A 176 8.28 13.35 -4.46
N LEU A 177 7.39 12.40 -4.14
CA LEU A 177 6.20 12.69 -3.34
C LEU A 177 6.59 13.04 -1.90
N LEU A 178 7.63 12.41 -1.36
CA LEU A 178 8.14 12.71 -0.03
C LEU A 178 8.69 14.13 0.06
N ALA A 179 9.50 14.57 -0.92
CA ALA A 179 10.07 15.91 -0.94
C ALA A 179 8.98 16.98 -1.10
N SER A 180 8.00 16.73 -1.98
CA SER A 180 6.84 17.62 -2.16
C SER A 180 6.06 17.77 -0.85
N LYS A 181 5.79 16.64 -0.17
CA LYS A 181 5.07 16.65 1.10
C LYS A 181 5.89 17.29 2.22
N SER A 182 7.21 17.09 2.25
CA SER A 182 8.09 17.75 3.21
C SER A 182 8.04 19.28 3.09
N SER A 183 8.04 19.81 1.87
CA SER A 183 7.93 21.24 1.62
C SER A 183 6.58 21.80 2.09
N GLU A 184 5.48 21.11 1.77
CA GLU A 184 4.12 21.49 2.21
C GLU A 184 4.03 21.51 3.75
N ILE A 185 4.38 20.41 4.39
CA ILE A 185 4.29 20.24 5.85
C ILE A 185 5.19 21.25 6.58
N SER A 186 6.42 21.48 6.08
CA SER A 186 7.33 22.48 6.66
C SER A 186 6.73 23.89 6.63
N ASN A 187 6.06 24.26 5.54
CA ASN A 187 5.37 25.54 5.44
C ASN A 187 4.20 25.61 6.44
N LEU A 188 3.40 24.56 6.55
CA LEU A 188 2.27 24.50 7.49
C LEU A 188 2.74 24.56 8.95
N ILE A 189 3.82 23.86 9.30
CA ILE A 189 4.38 23.91 10.66
C ILE A 189 4.85 25.33 11.01
N ARG A 190 5.48 26.04 10.06
CA ARG A 190 5.90 27.45 10.29
C ARG A 190 4.72 28.39 10.49
N GLN A 191 3.61 28.15 9.78
CA GLN A 191 2.43 29.03 9.82
C GLN A 191 1.57 28.80 11.07
N LYS A 192 1.36 27.55 11.47
CA LYS A 192 0.35 27.21 12.49
C LYS A 192 0.82 26.21 13.56
N GLY A 193 2.10 25.82 13.54
CA GLY A 193 2.68 24.88 14.51
C GLY A 193 2.37 23.41 14.22
N ILE A 194 3.17 22.54 14.84
CA ILE A 194 3.10 21.07 14.60
C ILE A 194 1.80 20.46 15.07
N ASP A 195 1.23 20.88 16.21
CA ASP A 195 0.00 20.31 16.76
C ASP A 195 -1.19 20.56 15.85
N SER A 196 -1.27 21.76 15.25
CA SER A 196 -2.32 22.07 14.25
C SER A 196 -2.19 21.22 13.00
N VAL A 197 -0.95 20.95 12.56
CA VAL A 197 -0.70 20.08 11.41
C VAL A 197 -1.08 18.63 11.71
N ILE A 198 -0.78 18.13 12.91
CA ILE A 198 -1.19 16.79 13.35
C ILE A 198 -2.72 16.65 13.30
N LEU A 199 -3.44 17.62 13.90
CA LEU A 199 -4.90 17.62 13.91
C LEU A 199 -5.49 17.65 12.49
N GLU A 200 -4.90 18.43 11.58
CA GLU A 200 -5.35 18.47 10.18
C GLU A 200 -5.14 17.14 9.46
N LEU A 201 -4.01 16.48 9.66
CA LEU A 201 -3.76 15.15 9.11
C LEU A 201 -4.78 14.14 9.68
N GLU A 202 -5.01 14.16 10.99
CA GLU A 202 -5.99 13.28 11.65
C GLU A 202 -7.42 13.52 11.12
N GLN A 203 -7.80 14.76 10.82
CA GLN A 203 -9.11 15.06 10.21
C GLN A 203 -9.20 14.54 8.78
N ARG A 204 -8.17 14.75 7.96
CA ARG A 204 -8.13 14.23 6.59
C ARG A 204 -8.23 12.70 6.54
N ASN A 205 -7.64 12.00 7.52
CA ASN A 205 -7.68 10.54 7.62
C ASN A 205 -9.10 9.97 7.87
N LYS A 206 -9.98 10.78 8.43
CA LYS A 206 -11.40 10.43 8.65
C LYS A 206 -12.27 10.63 7.41
N GLY A 207 -11.76 11.32 6.39
CA GLY A 207 -12.47 11.53 5.13
C GLY A 207 -12.70 10.22 4.38
N ASN A 208 -13.86 10.08 3.72
CA ASN A 208 -14.18 8.92 2.90
C ASN A 208 -13.42 8.98 1.58
N ILE A 209 -13.07 7.80 1.04
CA ILE A 209 -12.58 7.67 -0.32
C ILE A 209 -13.75 7.93 -1.28
N SER A 210 -13.54 8.81 -2.24
CA SER A 210 -14.55 9.13 -3.24
C SER A 210 -14.12 8.64 -4.61
N ASN A 211 -14.98 7.87 -5.27
CA ASN A 211 -14.83 7.65 -6.70
C ASN A 211 -14.94 9.01 -7.38
N LYS A 212 -13.94 9.45 -8.10
CA LYS A 212 -14.06 10.60 -8.98
C LYS A 212 -14.97 10.25 -10.15
N THR A 213 -16.27 10.28 -9.91
CA THR A 213 -17.25 10.31 -10.99
C THR A 213 -17.10 11.67 -11.67
N ASN A 214 -16.57 11.66 -12.91
CA ASN A 214 -16.73 12.66 -13.97
C ASN A 214 -17.31 14.00 -13.52
N GLY A 215 -16.47 14.98 -13.23
CA GLY A 215 -16.97 16.30 -12.88
C GLY A 215 -15.90 17.34 -12.57
N ALA A 216 -14.82 17.36 -13.35
CA ALA A 216 -14.02 18.58 -13.51
C ALA A 216 -13.39 18.59 -14.89
N LYS A 217 -14.17 19.02 -15.88
CA LYS A 217 -13.62 19.78 -17.01
C LYS A 217 -13.10 21.08 -16.42
N LEU A 218 -11.79 21.25 -16.41
CA LEU A 218 -11.15 22.55 -16.47
C LEU A 218 -10.36 22.61 -17.76
#